data_204abc709204c348e852c44598d84424
#
_entry.id   204abc709204c348e852c44598d84424
#
_cell.length_a   1.000
_cell.length_b   1.000
_cell.length_c   1.000
_cell.angle_alpha   90.00
_cell.angle_beta   90.00
_cell.angle_gamma   90.00
#
_symmetry.space_group_name_H-M   'P 1'
#
loop_
_entity.id
_entity.type
_entity.pdbx_description
1 polymer ?
#
loop_
_entity_poly.entity_id
_entity_poly.type
_entity_poly.pdbx_seq_one_letter_code
_entity_poly.pdbx_strand_id
1 'polypeptide(L)'
;MRYCYPAIFEMEKDGKYSVEFPDLEGCYTSGDNLADAIYMAQDVLAFTLYSYEKEKRDIPKPSQHAKLRTAKGTFINEIACDTFEYQKRNNNRAVKKTLSIPEYLNELATEAGLNFSQILQDALKEKLGVY
;
A
#
# COMPACT_ATOMS: atom_id res chain seq x y z
N MET A 1 5.60 1.87 4.55
CA MET A 1 6.57 0.86 5.01
C MET A 1 6.53 -0.36 4.11
N ARG A 2 7.68 -1.01 3.93
CA ARG A 2 7.77 -2.22 3.09
C ARG A 2 7.62 -3.47 3.92
N TYR A 3 6.87 -4.43 3.38
CA TYR A 3 6.59 -5.71 4.02
C TYR A 3 6.76 -6.84 3.02
N CYS A 4 7.01 -8.03 3.54
CA CYS A 4 7.05 -9.26 2.75
C CYS A 4 6.45 -10.38 3.57
N TYR A 5 5.46 -11.07 3.00
CA TYR A 5 4.74 -12.16 3.66
C TYR A 5 4.60 -13.34 2.74
N PRO A 6 4.68 -14.56 3.26
CA PRO A 6 4.41 -15.74 2.45
C PRO A 6 2.93 -15.86 2.13
N ALA A 7 2.64 -16.21 0.90
CA ALA A 7 1.29 -16.46 0.41
C ALA A 7 1.20 -17.87 -0.16
N ILE A 8 0.09 -18.55 0.12
CA ILE A 8 -0.18 -19.88 -0.38
C ILE A 8 -1.05 -19.77 -1.63
N PHE A 9 -0.55 -20.26 -2.74
CA PHE A 9 -1.23 -20.25 -4.04
C PHE A 9 -1.76 -21.64 -4.36
N GLU A 10 -2.99 -21.69 -4.86
CA GLU A 10 -3.63 -22.93 -5.32
C GLU A 10 -4.18 -22.73 -6.72
N MET A 11 -3.79 -23.57 -7.65
CA MET A 11 -4.33 -23.53 -9.02
C MET A 11 -5.69 -24.23 -9.05
N GLU A 12 -6.70 -23.51 -9.53
CA GLU A 12 -8.05 -24.03 -9.70
C GLU A 12 -8.21 -24.72 -11.06
N LYS A 13 -9.31 -25.46 -11.23
CA LYS A 13 -9.55 -26.30 -12.41
C LYS A 13 -9.55 -25.55 -13.75
N ASP A 14 -9.90 -24.28 -13.75
CA ASP A 14 -10.06 -23.46 -14.95
C ASP A 14 -8.85 -22.54 -15.23
N GLY A 15 -7.72 -22.81 -14.56
CA GLY A 15 -6.52 -21.99 -14.71
C GLY A 15 -6.47 -20.77 -13.82
N LYS A 16 -7.50 -20.53 -13.04
CA LYS A 16 -7.51 -19.48 -12.03
C LYS A 16 -6.67 -19.90 -10.82
N TYR A 17 -6.27 -18.91 -10.03
CA TYR A 17 -5.51 -19.13 -8.82
C TYR A 17 -6.21 -18.49 -7.63
N SER A 18 -6.25 -19.21 -6.51
CA SER A 18 -6.59 -18.62 -5.22
C SER A 18 -5.32 -18.37 -4.41
N VAL A 19 -5.34 -17.33 -3.60
CA VAL A 19 -4.19 -16.89 -2.80
C VAL A 19 -4.65 -16.58 -1.39
N GLU A 20 -3.93 -17.08 -0.39
CA GLU A 20 -4.19 -16.71 0.99
C GLU A 20 -2.89 -16.42 1.74
N PHE A 21 -2.96 -15.50 2.68
CA PHE A 21 -1.84 -15.15 3.56
C PHE A 21 -2.08 -15.78 4.94
N PRO A 22 -1.38 -16.86 5.27
CA PRO A 22 -1.65 -17.57 6.53
C PRO A 22 -1.39 -16.75 7.78
N ASP A 23 -0.51 -15.75 7.71
CA ASP A 23 -0.18 -14.90 8.85
C ASP A 23 -1.20 -13.79 9.11
N LEU A 24 -2.10 -13.53 8.17
CA LEU A 24 -3.04 -12.42 8.23
C LEU A 24 -4.47 -12.95 8.07
N GLU A 25 -5.26 -12.83 9.12
CA GLU A 25 -6.64 -13.30 9.12
C GLU A 25 -7.47 -12.54 8.07
N GLY A 26 -8.21 -13.30 7.26
CA GLY A 26 -9.11 -12.73 6.25
C GLY A 26 -8.39 -12.13 5.04
N CYS A 27 -7.08 -12.30 4.93
CA CYS A 27 -6.29 -11.75 3.81
C CYS A 27 -6.14 -12.80 2.71
N TYR A 28 -7.03 -12.75 1.72
CA TYR A 28 -7.05 -13.69 0.61
C TYR A 28 -7.58 -13.01 -0.64
N THR A 29 -7.25 -13.58 -1.79
CA THR A 29 -7.67 -13.07 -3.09
C THR A 29 -7.64 -14.16 -4.14
N SER A 30 -7.92 -13.81 -5.39
CA SER A 30 -7.84 -14.71 -6.52
C SER A 30 -7.45 -13.94 -7.78
N GLY A 31 -7.00 -14.66 -8.80
CA GLY A 31 -6.67 -14.08 -10.09
C GLY A 31 -6.98 -15.04 -11.22
N ASP A 32 -7.15 -14.51 -12.43
CA ASP A 32 -7.52 -15.29 -13.61
C ASP A 32 -6.35 -16.12 -14.16
N ASN A 33 -5.14 -15.77 -13.81
CA ASN A 33 -3.91 -16.47 -14.14
C ASN A 33 -2.86 -16.18 -13.06
N LEU A 34 -1.67 -16.75 -13.17
CA LEU A 34 -0.65 -16.57 -12.15
C LEU A 34 -0.20 -15.12 -12.02
N ALA A 35 0.03 -14.41 -13.13
CA ALA A 35 0.46 -13.02 -13.11
C ALA A 35 -0.58 -12.13 -12.42
N ASP A 36 -1.86 -12.32 -12.77
CA ASP A 36 -2.97 -11.60 -12.16
C ASP A 36 -3.09 -11.91 -10.67
N ALA A 37 -2.94 -13.18 -10.28
CA ALA A 37 -3.00 -13.61 -8.88
C ALA A 37 -1.89 -12.96 -8.05
N ILE A 38 -0.68 -12.86 -8.58
CA ILE A 38 0.43 -12.20 -7.90
C ILE A 38 0.15 -10.71 -7.71
N TYR A 39 -0.35 -10.06 -8.76
CA TYR A 39 -0.74 -8.65 -8.68
C TYR A 39 -1.83 -8.41 -7.63
N MET A 40 -2.87 -9.24 -7.64
CA MET A 40 -3.95 -9.16 -6.66
C MET A 40 -3.47 -9.47 -5.25
N ALA A 41 -2.51 -10.38 -5.11
CA ALA A 41 -1.90 -10.69 -3.81
C ALA A 41 -1.17 -9.48 -3.23
N GLN A 42 -0.41 -8.76 -4.05
CA GLN A 42 0.25 -7.53 -3.62
C GLN A 42 -0.75 -6.47 -3.17
N ASP A 43 -1.83 -6.32 -3.91
CA ASP A 43 -2.87 -5.33 -3.62
C ASP A 43 -3.59 -5.63 -2.31
N VAL A 44 -4.06 -6.87 -2.10
CA VAL A 44 -4.76 -7.23 -0.86
C VAL A 44 -3.84 -7.19 0.35
N LEU A 45 -2.57 -7.57 0.18
CA LEU A 45 -1.58 -7.48 1.26
C LEU A 45 -1.37 -6.03 1.67
N ALA A 46 -1.16 -5.14 0.70
CA ALA A 46 -0.97 -3.72 0.96
C ALA A 46 -2.19 -3.09 1.61
N PHE A 47 -3.39 -3.42 1.12
CA PHE A 47 -4.65 -2.96 1.72
C PHE A 47 -4.77 -3.38 3.18
N THR A 48 -4.52 -4.65 3.46
CA THR A 48 -4.65 -5.22 4.81
C THR A 48 -3.67 -4.57 5.78
N LEU A 49 -2.40 -4.47 5.38
CA LEU A 49 -1.37 -3.89 6.24
C LEU A 49 -1.52 -2.38 6.41
N TYR A 50 -1.93 -1.68 5.36
CA TYR A 50 -2.25 -0.26 5.47
C TYR A 50 -3.39 -0.03 6.46
N SER A 51 -4.42 -0.87 6.42
CA SER A 51 -5.55 -0.81 7.36
C SER A 51 -5.07 -1.04 8.80
N TYR A 52 -4.18 -2.01 9.01
CA TYR A 52 -3.59 -2.28 10.34
C TYR A 52 -2.78 -1.09 10.84
N GLU A 53 -1.96 -0.50 9.98
CA GLU A 53 -1.19 0.70 10.34
C GLU A 53 -2.11 1.86 10.74
N LYS A 54 -3.15 2.10 9.97
CA LYS A 54 -4.10 3.19 10.19
C LYS A 54 -4.87 3.01 11.49
N GLU A 55 -5.26 1.79 11.82
CA GLU A 55 -5.98 1.43 13.02
C GLU A 55 -5.05 1.21 14.23
N LYS A 56 -3.74 1.30 14.02
CA LYS A 56 -2.71 1.05 15.03
C LYS A 56 -2.82 -0.37 15.65
N ARG A 57 -3.20 -1.34 14.81
CA ARG A 57 -3.26 -2.75 15.21
C ARG A 57 -1.87 -3.36 15.15
N ASP A 58 -1.65 -4.37 15.99
CA ASP A 58 -0.42 -5.15 15.95
C ASP A 58 -0.31 -5.89 14.62
N ILE A 59 0.85 -5.78 13.97
CA ILE A 59 1.12 -6.45 12.71
C ILE A 59 1.91 -7.73 13.01
N PRO A 60 1.36 -8.91 12.68
CA PRO A 60 2.04 -10.18 12.93
C PRO A 60 3.37 -10.25 12.17
N LYS A 61 4.35 -10.90 12.77
CA LYS A 61 5.61 -11.17 12.06
C LYS A 61 5.37 -12.22 10.98
N PRO A 62 6.00 -12.06 9.80
CA PRO A 62 5.88 -13.08 8.75
C PRO A 62 6.44 -14.42 9.20
N SER A 63 5.72 -15.50 8.89
CA SER A 63 6.22 -16.85 9.09
C SER A 63 7.38 -17.14 8.14
N GLN A 64 8.27 -18.04 8.55
CA GLN A 64 9.33 -18.50 7.68
C GLN A 64 8.75 -19.48 6.64
N HIS A 65 9.06 -19.26 5.37
CA HIS A 65 8.60 -20.09 4.28
C HIS A 65 8.84 -21.59 4.56
N ALA A 66 10.02 -21.95 5.05
CA ALA A 66 10.40 -23.33 5.31
C ALA A 66 9.59 -24.00 6.42
N LYS A 67 8.91 -23.23 7.26
CA LYS A 67 8.10 -23.74 8.39
C LYS A 67 6.62 -23.88 8.04
N LEU A 68 6.19 -23.36 6.89
CA LEU A 68 4.81 -23.46 6.47
C LEU A 68 4.55 -24.81 5.80
N ARG A 69 3.43 -25.42 6.15
CA ARG A 69 2.97 -26.65 5.52
C ARG A 69 1.94 -26.30 4.44
N THR A 70 2.08 -26.93 3.28
CA THR A 70 1.17 -26.73 2.17
C THR A 70 0.48 -28.05 1.81
N ALA A 71 -0.78 -27.95 1.42
CA ALA A 71 -1.51 -29.07 0.88
C ALA A 71 -1.00 -29.42 -0.52
N LYS A 72 -1.29 -30.62 -0.99
CA LYS A 72 -0.95 -31.06 -2.35
C LYS A 72 -1.64 -30.14 -3.37
N GLY A 73 -0.89 -29.70 -4.39
CA GLY A 73 -1.40 -28.81 -5.41
C GLY A 73 -1.29 -27.33 -5.07
N THR A 74 -0.65 -27.01 -3.95
CA THR A 74 -0.39 -25.63 -3.55
C THR A 74 1.11 -25.34 -3.55
N PHE A 75 1.46 -24.06 -3.60
CA PHE A 75 2.84 -23.61 -3.48
C PHE A 75 2.89 -22.26 -2.77
N ILE A 76 4.07 -21.91 -2.26
CA ILE A 76 4.27 -20.66 -1.51
C ILE A 76 5.11 -19.70 -2.34
N ASN A 77 4.66 -18.46 -2.42
CA ASN A 77 5.45 -17.33 -2.91
C ASN A 77 5.53 -16.26 -1.84
N GLU A 78 6.70 -15.65 -1.70
CA GLU A 78 6.85 -14.45 -0.88
C GLU A 78 6.33 -13.26 -1.67
N ILE A 79 5.41 -12.50 -1.06
CA ILE A 79 4.79 -11.33 -1.68
C ILE A 79 5.24 -10.08 -0.94
N ALA A 80 5.77 -9.13 -1.68
CA ALA A 80 6.23 -7.86 -1.14
C ALA A 80 5.23 -6.75 -1.45
N CYS A 81 5.10 -5.80 -0.54
CA CYS A 81 4.29 -4.61 -0.77
C CYS A 81 4.88 -3.41 -0.04
N ASP A 82 4.45 -2.22 -0.45
CA ASP A 82 4.77 -0.97 0.23
C ASP A 82 3.45 -0.25 0.52
N THR A 83 3.12 -0.14 1.80
CA THR A 83 1.87 0.51 2.24
C THR A 83 1.85 1.99 1.91
N PHE A 84 3.02 2.64 1.85
CA PHE A 84 3.10 4.04 1.45
C PHE A 84 2.73 4.23 -0.03
N GLU A 85 3.21 3.35 -0.92
CA GLU A 85 2.84 3.38 -2.34
C GLU A 85 1.34 3.09 -2.51
N TYR A 86 0.80 2.18 -1.73
CA TYR A 86 -0.64 1.91 -1.70
C TYR A 86 -1.42 3.17 -1.30
N GLN A 87 -0.99 3.86 -0.25
CA GLN A 87 -1.62 5.09 0.23
C GLN A 87 -1.63 6.17 -0.84
N LYS A 88 -0.51 6.39 -1.53
CA LYS A 88 -0.41 7.38 -2.61
C LYS A 88 -1.38 7.10 -3.75
N ARG A 89 -1.52 5.83 -4.16
CA ARG A 89 -2.42 5.46 -5.25
C ARG A 89 -3.90 5.56 -4.90
N ASN A 90 -4.23 5.23 -3.67
CA ASN A 90 -5.64 5.06 -3.26
C ASN A 90 -6.18 6.20 -2.40
N ASN A 91 -5.33 7.13 -1.98
CA ASN A 91 -5.70 8.23 -1.10
C ASN A 91 -5.06 9.55 -1.54
N ASN A 92 -5.12 9.84 -2.84
CA ASN A 92 -4.51 11.02 -3.43
C ASN A 92 -5.52 12.13 -3.78
N ARG A 93 -6.74 12.00 -3.31
CA ARG A 93 -7.80 12.99 -3.53
C ARG A 93 -7.41 14.32 -2.86
N ALA A 94 -7.61 15.43 -3.58
CA ALA A 94 -7.30 16.76 -3.06
C ALA A 94 -8.20 17.11 -1.87
N VAL A 95 -7.60 17.69 -0.84
CA VAL A 95 -8.28 18.17 0.36
C VAL A 95 -8.02 19.67 0.47
N LYS A 96 -9.07 20.47 0.67
CA LYS A 96 -8.91 21.90 0.90
C LYS A 96 -8.34 22.16 2.28
N LYS A 97 -7.35 23.07 2.35
CA LYS A 97 -6.73 23.50 3.60
C LYS A 97 -6.74 25.03 3.64
N THR A 98 -7.40 25.61 4.64
CA THR A 98 -7.42 27.05 4.85
C THR A 98 -6.28 27.43 5.78
N LEU A 99 -5.40 28.31 5.32
CA LEU A 99 -4.19 28.70 6.04
C LEU A 99 -4.07 30.22 6.06
N SER A 100 -3.39 30.74 7.09
CA SER A 100 -3.11 32.16 7.23
C SER A 100 -1.62 32.40 7.03
N ILE A 101 -1.30 33.46 6.28
CA ILE A 101 0.08 33.93 6.11
C ILE A 101 0.07 35.48 6.29
N PRO A 102 1.24 36.06 6.58
CA PRO A 102 1.34 37.55 6.66
C PRO A 102 0.93 38.21 5.35
N GLU A 103 0.27 39.33 5.44
CA GLU A 103 -0.24 40.06 4.28
C GLU A 103 0.87 40.41 3.27
N TYR A 104 2.03 40.92 3.77
CA TYR A 104 3.13 41.25 2.87
C TYR A 104 3.61 40.08 2.04
N LEU A 105 3.64 38.89 2.64
CA LEU A 105 4.07 37.65 1.97
C LEU A 105 3.05 37.24 0.91
N ASN A 106 1.78 37.36 1.21
CA ASN A 106 0.71 37.09 0.27
C ASN A 106 0.80 38.02 -0.96
N GLU A 107 1.04 39.31 -0.73
CA GLU A 107 1.17 40.29 -1.82
C GLU A 107 2.36 39.98 -2.72
N LEU A 108 3.53 39.75 -2.13
CA LEU A 108 4.74 39.42 -2.89
C LEU A 108 4.59 38.15 -3.71
N ALA A 109 4.02 37.12 -3.11
CA ALA A 109 3.84 35.84 -3.78
C ALA A 109 2.81 35.92 -4.92
N THR A 110 1.74 36.68 -4.71
CA THR A 110 0.71 36.91 -5.73
C THR A 110 1.30 37.68 -6.92
N GLU A 111 2.06 38.73 -6.66
CA GLU A 111 2.74 39.54 -7.68
C GLU A 111 3.74 38.69 -8.49
N ALA A 112 4.44 37.77 -7.83
CA ALA A 112 5.37 36.88 -8.46
C ALA A 112 4.69 35.73 -9.24
N GLY A 113 3.37 35.61 -9.17
CA GLY A 113 2.60 34.57 -9.86
C GLY A 113 2.81 33.19 -9.30
N LEU A 114 3.13 33.05 -8.02
CA LEU A 114 3.43 31.76 -7.41
C LEU A 114 2.16 30.92 -7.18
N ASN A 115 2.30 29.63 -7.37
CA ASN A 115 1.22 28.68 -7.07
C ASN A 115 1.33 28.22 -5.60
N PHE A 116 0.46 28.77 -4.75
CA PHE A 116 0.49 28.49 -3.30
C PHE A 116 0.28 27.01 -3.00
N SER A 117 -0.65 26.36 -3.69
CA SER A 117 -0.94 24.94 -3.47
C SER A 117 0.27 24.06 -3.79
N GLN A 118 0.95 24.36 -4.89
CA GLN A 118 2.12 23.58 -5.32
C GLN A 118 3.29 23.80 -4.35
N ILE A 119 3.51 25.04 -3.94
CA ILE A 119 4.59 25.37 -2.99
C ILE A 119 4.35 24.68 -1.65
N LEU A 120 3.10 24.69 -1.17
CA LEU A 120 2.75 24.00 0.08
C LEU A 120 3.02 22.50 -0.03
N GLN A 121 2.60 21.87 -1.12
CA GLN A 121 2.82 20.44 -1.33
C GLN A 121 4.31 20.12 -1.36
N ASP A 122 5.10 20.91 -2.08
CA ASP A 122 6.55 20.71 -2.19
C ASP A 122 7.24 20.85 -0.83
N ALA A 123 6.85 21.86 -0.06
CA ALA A 123 7.39 22.07 1.29
C ALA A 123 7.05 20.92 2.23
N LEU A 124 5.82 20.41 2.17
CA LEU A 124 5.38 19.28 2.99
C LEU A 124 6.12 17.99 2.61
N LYS A 125 6.31 17.74 1.33
CA LYS A 125 7.08 16.60 0.85
C LYS A 125 8.52 16.64 1.35
N GLU A 126 9.14 17.81 1.26
CA GLU A 126 10.51 18.01 1.75
C GLU A 126 10.60 17.76 3.26
N LYS A 127 9.70 18.35 4.04
CA LYS A 127 9.68 18.17 5.50
C LYS A 127 9.44 16.73 5.94
N LEU A 128 8.61 16.02 5.21
CA LEU A 128 8.28 14.61 5.49
C LEU A 128 9.27 13.63 4.88
N GLY A 129 10.14 14.08 3.97
CA GLY A 129 11.06 13.21 3.27
C GLY A 129 10.37 12.27 2.27
N VAL A 130 9.26 12.71 1.69
CA VAL A 130 8.50 11.92 0.71
C VAL A 130 8.59 12.57 -0.68
N TYR A 131 8.53 11.74 -1.73
CA TYR A 131 8.69 12.18 -3.13
C TYR A 131 7.60 11.63 -4.04
#